data_89b88810945d69a9559ac9bdb52a6afd
#
_entry.id   89b88810945d69a9559ac9bdb52a6afd
#
_cell.length_a   1.000
_cell.length_b   1.000
_cell.length_c   1.000
_cell.angle_alpha   90.00
_cell.angle_beta   90.00
_cell.angle_gamma   90.00
#
_symmetry.space_group_name_H-M   'P 1'
#
loop_
_entity.id
_entity.type
_entity.pdbx_description
1 polymer ?
#
loop_
_entity_poly.entity_id
_entity_poly.type
_entity_poly.pdbx_seq_one_letter_code
_entity_poly.pdbx_strand_id
1 'polypeptide(L)'
;MNVKIANKYALLLANLDVDFIKSVEGEFTPEEIIMQFSNFFFNKMVLDITAIKDYQDITKIQELSVNMDMSKVILLLDDSEVTNSPRYLSQLVSMGIYNFTRNVDAIKFLIDNPNSYKDVAQYHQLNTVMTYDAPVEHNNNGNESVVTEYIERPQVRVIGVK
;
A
#
# COMPACT_ATOMS: atom_id res chain seq x y z
N MET A 1 8.57 -12.38 -15.66
CA MET A 1 9.23 -11.14 -16.14
C MET A 1 9.01 -10.03 -15.10
N ASN A 2 10.03 -9.74 -14.34
CA ASN A 2 9.95 -8.77 -13.26
C ASN A 2 10.78 -7.53 -13.58
N VAL A 3 10.34 -6.39 -13.08
CA VAL A 3 11.06 -5.12 -13.26
C VAL A 3 11.26 -4.47 -11.89
N LYS A 4 12.22 -3.54 -11.81
CA LYS A 4 12.41 -2.79 -10.58
C LYS A 4 12.73 -1.33 -10.86
N ILE A 5 12.32 -0.49 -9.91
CA ILE A 5 12.69 0.92 -9.88
C ILE A 5 13.29 1.16 -8.50
N ALA A 6 14.52 1.63 -8.44
CA ALA A 6 15.27 1.75 -7.20
C ALA A 6 15.91 3.12 -7.06
N ASN A 7 16.12 3.56 -5.81
CA ASN A 7 16.81 4.78 -5.52
C ASN A 7 17.68 4.58 -4.26
N LYS A 8 17.19 4.97 -3.11
CA LYS A 8 17.98 4.86 -1.88
C LYS A 8 18.39 3.41 -1.60
N TYR A 9 17.54 2.45 -1.90
CA TYR A 9 17.78 1.04 -1.60
C TYR A 9 18.31 0.24 -2.79
N ALA A 10 18.89 0.93 -3.77
CA ALA A 10 19.36 0.27 -5.00
C ALA A 10 20.36 -0.86 -4.72
N LEU A 11 21.30 -0.65 -3.79
CA LEU A 11 22.28 -1.68 -3.48
C LEU A 11 21.64 -2.92 -2.85
N LEU A 12 20.70 -2.71 -1.93
CA LEU A 12 20.02 -3.83 -1.30
C LEU A 12 19.21 -4.61 -2.33
N LEU A 13 18.53 -3.90 -3.22
CA LEU A 13 17.73 -4.54 -4.26
C LEU A 13 18.60 -5.26 -5.28
N ALA A 14 19.81 -4.75 -5.53
CA ALA A 14 20.72 -5.40 -6.47
C ALA A 14 21.19 -6.77 -5.96
N ASN A 15 21.13 -6.98 -4.65
CA ASN A 15 21.56 -8.25 -4.05
C ASN A 15 20.45 -9.26 -3.89
N LEU A 16 19.23 -8.94 -4.34
CA LEU A 16 18.13 -9.90 -4.31
C LEU A 16 18.34 -10.99 -5.34
N ASP A 17 17.99 -12.21 -4.96
CA ASP A 17 18.03 -13.36 -5.86
C ASP A 17 16.74 -13.38 -6.69
N VAL A 18 16.57 -12.36 -7.52
CA VAL A 18 15.41 -12.18 -8.40
C VAL A 18 15.95 -11.65 -9.72
N ASP A 19 15.50 -12.24 -10.82
CA ASP A 19 15.88 -11.77 -12.15
C ASP A 19 14.98 -10.63 -12.58
N PHE A 20 15.58 -9.48 -12.90
CA PHE A 20 14.87 -8.32 -13.40
C PHE A 20 15.23 -8.10 -14.86
N ILE A 21 14.23 -8.05 -15.73
CA ILE A 21 14.45 -7.81 -17.16
C ILE A 21 14.60 -6.34 -17.49
N LYS A 22 14.20 -5.46 -16.54
CA LYS A 22 14.38 -4.02 -16.67
C LYS A 22 14.60 -3.46 -15.29
N SER A 23 15.65 -2.65 -15.13
CA SER A 23 15.98 -1.99 -13.88
C SER A 23 16.21 -0.51 -14.15
N VAL A 24 15.52 0.34 -13.40
CA VAL A 24 15.64 1.78 -13.52
C VAL A 24 16.06 2.31 -12.17
N GLU A 25 17.01 3.25 -12.15
CA GLU A 25 17.53 3.78 -10.91
C GLU A 25 17.46 5.30 -10.92
N GLY A 26 16.99 5.87 -9.81
CA GLY A 26 16.88 7.31 -9.66
C GLY A 26 15.58 7.72 -9.01
N GLU A 27 15.31 9.02 -9.07
CA GLU A 27 14.09 9.60 -8.51
C GLU A 27 13.24 10.12 -9.67
N PHE A 28 11.98 9.73 -9.70
CA PHE A 28 11.08 10.03 -10.83
C PHE A 28 9.74 10.54 -10.33
N THR A 29 9.12 11.41 -11.14
CA THR A 29 7.73 11.77 -10.88
C THR A 29 6.83 10.57 -11.21
N PRO A 30 5.61 10.51 -10.63
CA PRO A 30 4.67 9.45 -11.00
C PRO A 30 4.44 9.38 -12.52
N GLU A 31 4.36 10.53 -13.18
CA GLU A 31 4.16 10.57 -14.63
C GLU A 31 5.32 9.92 -15.39
N GLU A 32 6.54 10.17 -14.94
CA GLU A 32 7.71 9.57 -15.57
C GLU A 32 7.70 8.05 -15.41
N ILE A 33 7.28 7.56 -14.25
CA ILE A 33 7.18 6.12 -14.01
C ILE A 33 6.12 5.52 -14.93
N ILE A 34 4.95 6.15 -14.99
CA ILE A 34 3.85 5.67 -15.82
C ILE A 34 4.29 5.61 -17.28
N MET A 35 4.97 6.64 -17.78
CA MET A 35 5.42 6.69 -19.16
C MET A 35 6.41 5.57 -19.48
N GLN A 36 7.31 5.27 -18.55
CA GLN A 36 8.34 4.25 -18.80
C GLN A 36 7.76 2.85 -18.88
N PHE A 37 6.62 2.59 -18.25
CA PHE A 37 6.09 1.25 -18.12
C PHE A 37 4.71 1.05 -18.74
N SER A 38 4.10 2.10 -19.31
CA SER A 38 2.73 2.02 -19.83
C SER A 38 2.59 1.02 -20.99
N ASN A 39 3.63 0.85 -21.80
CA ASN A 39 3.61 -0.07 -22.91
C ASN A 39 4.57 -1.24 -22.71
N PHE A 40 4.94 -1.49 -21.47
CA PHE A 40 5.89 -2.53 -21.15
C PHE A 40 5.20 -3.62 -20.31
N PHE A 41 5.21 -4.84 -20.82
CA PHE A 41 4.60 -5.96 -20.10
C PHE A 41 5.55 -6.48 -19.02
N PHE A 42 5.01 -6.67 -17.81
CA PHE A 42 5.76 -7.28 -16.71
C PHE A 42 4.79 -8.01 -15.79
N ASN A 43 5.31 -8.98 -15.03
CA ASN A 43 4.51 -9.70 -14.05
C ASN A 43 4.46 -8.94 -12.71
N LYS A 44 5.62 -8.58 -12.20
CA LYS A 44 5.73 -7.84 -10.93
C LYS A 44 6.73 -6.71 -11.06
N MET A 45 6.45 -5.62 -10.36
CA MET A 45 7.34 -4.47 -10.26
C MET A 45 7.73 -4.29 -8.81
N VAL A 46 9.02 -4.33 -8.53
CA VAL A 46 9.54 -3.94 -7.22
C VAL A 46 9.81 -2.45 -7.27
N LEU A 47 9.11 -1.71 -6.44
CA LEU A 47 9.16 -0.25 -6.45
C LEU A 47 9.69 0.25 -5.11
N ASP A 48 10.91 0.81 -5.14
CA ASP A 48 11.50 1.49 -4.00
C ASP A 48 10.74 2.81 -3.83
N ILE A 49 10.10 3.00 -2.69
CA ILE A 49 9.26 4.19 -2.49
C ILE A 49 10.05 5.48 -2.64
N THR A 50 11.34 5.46 -2.30
CA THR A 50 12.19 6.65 -2.42
C THR A 50 12.51 7.02 -3.87
N ALA A 51 12.16 6.16 -4.81
CA ALA A 51 12.29 6.46 -6.24
C ALA A 51 11.13 7.32 -6.74
N ILE A 52 10.10 7.50 -5.94
CA ILE A 52 8.94 8.33 -6.30
C ILE A 52 9.16 9.71 -5.70
N LYS A 53 9.22 10.72 -6.55
CA LYS A 53 9.40 12.09 -6.09
C LYS A 53 8.23 12.50 -5.20
N ASP A 54 8.54 13.07 -4.04
CA ASP A 54 7.55 13.52 -3.04
C ASP A 54 6.64 12.38 -2.55
N TYR A 55 7.21 11.20 -2.40
CA TYR A 55 6.45 9.99 -2.02
C TYR A 55 5.73 10.11 -0.67
N GLN A 56 6.14 11.05 0.20
CA GLN A 56 5.45 11.24 1.48
C GLN A 56 4.09 11.91 1.30
N ASP A 57 3.86 12.51 0.15
CA ASP A 57 2.55 13.02 -0.24
C ASP A 57 1.79 11.87 -0.88
N ILE A 58 0.77 11.36 -0.19
CA ILE A 58 0.04 10.18 -0.64
C ILE A 58 -0.62 10.36 -2.00
N THR A 59 -0.87 11.61 -2.42
CA THR A 59 -1.47 11.85 -3.73
C THR A 59 -0.55 11.40 -4.86
N LYS A 60 0.77 11.35 -4.62
CA LYS A 60 1.70 10.85 -5.62
C LYS A 60 1.52 9.37 -5.86
N ILE A 61 1.29 8.63 -4.78
CA ILE A 61 0.99 7.20 -4.89
C ILE A 61 -0.35 7.00 -5.57
N GLN A 62 -1.32 7.88 -5.27
CA GLN A 62 -2.63 7.81 -5.89
C GLN A 62 -2.54 7.99 -7.41
N GLU A 63 -1.68 8.90 -7.89
CA GLU A 63 -1.48 9.08 -9.32
C GLU A 63 -1.02 7.76 -9.98
N LEU A 64 -0.13 7.04 -9.31
CA LEU A 64 0.30 5.75 -9.82
C LEU A 64 -0.87 4.76 -9.83
N SER A 65 -1.65 4.75 -8.76
CA SER A 65 -2.71 3.76 -8.58
C SER A 65 -3.83 3.88 -9.61
N VAL A 66 -4.08 5.08 -10.13
CA VAL A 66 -5.14 5.24 -11.15
C VAL A 66 -4.65 4.92 -12.55
N ASN A 67 -3.34 4.77 -12.74
CA ASN A 67 -2.75 4.55 -14.07
C ASN A 67 -1.99 3.23 -14.19
N MET A 68 -1.89 2.47 -13.12
CA MET A 68 -1.17 1.20 -13.11
C MET A 68 -1.94 0.18 -12.28
N ASP A 69 -1.76 -1.07 -12.62
CA ASP A 69 -2.33 -2.18 -11.84
C ASP A 69 -1.46 -2.41 -10.60
N MET A 70 -1.90 -1.87 -9.47
CA MET A 70 -1.11 -1.93 -8.25
C MET A 70 -1.04 -3.33 -7.64
N SER A 71 -1.85 -4.27 -8.11
CA SER A 71 -1.71 -5.66 -7.69
C SER A 71 -0.39 -6.28 -8.17
N LYS A 72 0.22 -5.67 -9.17
CA LYS A 72 1.53 -6.12 -9.68
C LYS A 72 2.70 -5.45 -8.97
N VAL A 73 2.45 -4.50 -8.09
CA VAL A 73 3.52 -3.71 -7.48
C VAL A 73 3.83 -4.22 -6.09
N ILE A 74 5.12 -4.42 -5.81
CA ILE A 74 5.61 -4.70 -4.48
C ILE A 74 6.35 -3.45 -4.04
N LEU A 75 5.81 -2.76 -3.05
CA LEU A 75 6.30 -1.46 -2.60
C LEU A 75 7.26 -1.63 -1.44
N LEU A 76 8.50 -1.19 -1.64
CA LEU A 76 9.49 -1.21 -0.56
C LEU A 76 9.43 0.14 0.16
N LEU A 77 8.96 0.11 1.40
CA LEU A 77 8.84 1.31 2.22
C LEU A 77 10.19 1.67 2.83
N ASP A 78 10.38 2.95 3.11
CA ASP A 78 11.54 3.41 3.84
C ASP A 78 11.23 3.43 5.35
N ASP A 79 12.15 3.96 6.15
CA ASP A 79 12.00 4.00 7.59
C ASP A 79 11.48 5.34 8.10
N SER A 80 10.93 6.18 7.23
CA SER A 80 10.36 7.45 7.64
C SER A 80 9.08 7.25 8.45
N GLU A 81 8.78 8.20 9.33
CA GLU A 81 7.56 8.12 10.14
C GLU A 81 6.31 8.19 9.28
N VAL A 82 6.35 8.99 8.21
CA VAL A 82 5.17 9.20 7.36
C VAL A 82 4.75 7.90 6.70
N THR A 83 5.67 7.20 6.03
CA THR A 83 5.33 5.99 5.29
C THR A 83 5.00 4.82 6.19
N ASN A 84 5.35 4.91 7.47
CA ASN A 84 5.06 3.88 8.45
C ASN A 84 3.91 4.23 9.36
N SER A 85 3.27 5.38 9.13
CA SER A 85 2.12 5.79 9.94
C SER A 85 0.90 4.93 9.60
N PRO A 86 0.02 4.69 10.59
CA PRO A 86 -1.21 3.94 10.32
C PRO A 86 -2.05 4.57 9.22
N ARG A 87 -2.06 5.90 9.15
CA ARG A 87 -2.83 6.60 8.13
C ARG A 87 -2.30 6.30 6.72
N TYR A 88 -0.97 6.38 6.55
CA TYR A 88 -0.36 6.14 5.25
C TYR A 88 -0.62 4.70 4.80
N LEU A 89 -0.40 3.74 5.69
CA LEU A 89 -0.62 2.33 5.36
C LEU A 89 -2.07 2.04 5.03
N SER A 90 -3.00 2.66 5.77
CA SER A 90 -4.43 2.51 5.47
C SER A 90 -4.77 3.03 4.08
N GLN A 91 -4.16 4.14 3.68
CA GLN A 91 -4.40 4.69 2.35
C GLN A 91 -3.82 3.81 1.26
N LEU A 92 -2.66 3.17 1.51
CA LEU A 92 -2.12 2.19 0.55
C LEU A 92 -3.13 1.08 0.31
N VAL A 93 -3.68 0.52 1.39
CA VAL A 93 -4.65 -0.57 1.29
C VAL A 93 -5.89 -0.11 0.53
N SER A 94 -6.36 1.11 0.80
CA SER A 94 -7.56 1.63 0.14
C SER A 94 -7.37 1.82 -1.36
N MET A 95 -6.11 1.92 -1.83
CA MET A 95 -5.79 2.06 -3.25
C MET A 95 -5.48 0.73 -3.92
N GLY A 96 -5.67 -0.38 -3.20
CA GLY A 96 -5.41 -1.71 -3.76
C GLY A 96 -3.95 -2.13 -3.69
N ILE A 97 -3.13 -1.44 -2.91
CA ILE A 97 -1.73 -1.80 -2.74
C ILE A 97 -1.64 -2.69 -1.50
N TYR A 98 -1.49 -3.98 -1.72
CA TYR A 98 -1.45 -4.97 -0.64
C TYR A 98 -0.06 -5.52 -0.38
N ASN A 99 0.87 -5.33 -1.30
CA ASN A 99 2.22 -5.88 -1.19
C ASN A 99 3.18 -4.75 -0.86
N PHE A 100 3.38 -4.52 0.43
CA PHE A 100 4.33 -3.52 0.89
C PHE A 100 5.12 -4.08 2.07
N THR A 101 6.39 -3.71 2.16
CA THR A 101 7.27 -4.19 3.22
C THR A 101 8.42 -3.21 3.41
N ARG A 102 8.97 -3.17 4.62
CA ARG A 102 10.22 -2.47 4.91
C ARG A 102 11.41 -3.40 4.86
N ASN A 103 11.15 -4.69 4.70
CA ASN A 103 12.21 -5.70 4.73
C ASN A 103 12.48 -6.19 3.32
N VAL A 104 13.67 -5.85 2.79
CA VAL A 104 14.07 -6.25 1.45
C VAL A 104 14.01 -7.77 1.30
N ASP A 105 14.32 -8.51 2.37
CA ASP A 105 14.34 -9.97 2.31
C ASP A 105 12.94 -10.59 2.10
N ALA A 106 11.88 -9.81 2.36
CA ALA A 106 10.51 -10.30 2.15
C ALA A 106 10.05 -10.16 0.71
N ILE A 107 10.77 -9.41 -0.11
CA ILE A 107 10.32 -9.10 -1.47
C ILE A 107 10.18 -10.36 -2.31
N LYS A 108 11.18 -11.23 -2.28
CA LYS A 108 11.14 -12.46 -3.08
C LYS A 108 9.92 -13.32 -2.71
N PHE A 109 9.63 -13.40 -1.43
CA PHE A 109 8.45 -14.14 -0.97
C PHE A 109 7.17 -13.52 -1.50
N LEU A 110 7.07 -12.19 -1.48
CA LEU A 110 5.87 -11.49 -1.96
C LEU A 110 5.69 -11.62 -3.47
N ILE A 111 6.78 -11.72 -4.21
CA ILE A 111 6.68 -11.95 -5.66
C ILE A 111 5.97 -13.28 -5.93
N ASP A 112 6.33 -14.31 -5.17
CA ASP A 112 5.79 -15.66 -5.37
C ASP A 112 4.46 -15.86 -4.63
N ASN A 113 4.23 -15.10 -3.55
CA ASN A 113 3.07 -15.26 -2.68
C ASN A 113 2.46 -13.89 -2.38
N PRO A 114 1.82 -13.25 -3.37
CA PRO A 114 1.27 -11.91 -3.15
C PRO A 114 0.15 -11.91 -2.12
N ASN A 115 0.08 -10.83 -1.37
CA ASN A 115 -0.96 -10.64 -0.37
C ASN A 115 -2.31 -10.35 -1.02
N SER A 116 -3.36 -10.85 -0.38
CA SER A 116 -4.73 -10.44 -0.68
C SER A 116 -5.14 -9.37 0.33
N TYR A 117 -6.30 -8.78 0.13
CA TYR A 117 -6.83 -7.80 1.09
C TYR A 117 -6.87 -8.38 2.51
N LYS A 118 -7.26 -9.64 2.64
CA LYS A 118 -7.37 -10.29 3.94
C LYS A 118 -6.06 -10.24 4.73
N ASP A 119 -4.93 -10.36 4.02
CA ASP A 119 -3.62 -10.37 4.67
C ASP A 119 -3.23 -9.00 5.25
N VAL A 120 -3.80 -7.91 4.71
CA VAL A 120 -3.45 -6.55 5.11
C VAL A 120 -4.63 -5.77 5.67
N ALA A 121 -5.77 -6.43 5.86
CA ALA A 121 -6.98 -5.77 6.32
C ALA A 121 -6.76 -5.05 7.67
N GLN A 122 -5.87 -5.56 8.50
CA GLN A 122 -5.56 -4.96 9.80
C GLN A 122 -5.00 -3.54 9.67
N TYR A 123 -4.42 -3.19 8.53
CA TYR A 123 -3.87 -1.86 8.30
C TYR A 123 -4.91 -0.89 7.77
N HIS A 124 -6.07 -1.38 7.35
CA HIS A 124 -7.10 -0.57 6.73
C HIS A 124 -8.00 0.07 7.78
N GLN A 125 -7.93 1.38 7.94
CA GLN A 125 -8.77 2.12 8.88
C GLN A 125 -10.08 2.47 8.19
N LEU A 126 -11.12 1.77 8.55
CA LEU A 126 -12.42 1.93 7.90
C LEU A 126 -13.24 3.08 8.46
N ASN A 127 -12.74 3.94 9.30
CA ASN A 127 -13.62 4.92 9.92
C ASN A 127 -13.05 6.25 10.26
N THR A 128 -13.47 6.12 10.37
CA THR A 128 -13.07 6.76 10.67
C THR A 128 -13.31 7.54 11.08
N VAL A 129 -13.65 7.28 11.37
CA VAL A 129 -13.78 7.81 11.88
C VAL A 129 -13.86 8.01 12.37
N MET A 130 -14.18 7.94 12.57
CA MET A 130 -14.04 8.04 13.19
C MET A 130 -14.11 8.50 13.53
N THR A 131 -14.53 8.51 13.82
CA THR A 131 -14.51 8.89 14.34
C THR A 131 -14.94 9.25 14.56
N TYR A 132 -15.50 9.34 14.97
CA TYR A 132 -15.83 9.62 15.40
C TYR A 132 -16.18 9.74 15.96
N ASP A 133 -16.48 9.82 16.30
CA ASP A 133 -16.76 9.96 17.02
C ASP A 133 -17.45 9.91 17.35
N ALA A 134 -18.05 9.67 17.56
CA ALA A 134 -18.45 9.58 18.08
C ALA A 134 -19.15 9.64 18.45
N PRO A 135 -19.65 9.60 18.68
CA PRO A 135 -20.12 9.52 19.20
C PRO A 135 -20.81 9.58 19.28
N VAL A 136 -21.74 9.63 19.65
CA VAL A 136 -22.03 9.62 19.95
C VAL A 136 -22.84 9.55 19.87
N GLU A 137 -23.00 9.02 19.65
CA GLU A 137 -23.43 8.81 19.88
C GLU A 137 -24.07 8.58 19.81
N HIS A 138 -24.60 8.21 19.97
CA HIS A 138 -24.89 7.92 20.12
C HIS A 138 -25.67 7.58 20.02
N ASN A 139 -26.02 7.27 20.13
CA ASN A 139 -26.26 6.91 20.33
C ASN A 139 -26.84 6.46 20.09
N ASN A 140 -27.03 5.96 20.24
CA ASN A 140 -27.01 5.50 20.36
C ASN A 140 -27.49 5.03 20.10
N ASN A 141 -27.68 4.73 20.24
CA ASN A 141 -27.61 4.29 20.30
C ASN A 141 -27.68 3.83 19.94
N GLY A 142 -28.30 3.26 19.89
CA GLY A 142 -27.74 2.81 20.13
C GLY A 142 -27.69 2.38 19.58
N ASN A 143 -27.60 2.22 19.73
CA ASN A 143 -26.98 1.83 19.58
C ASN A 143 -26.71 1.52 19.06
N GLU A 144 -26.34 1.01 18.70
CA GLU A 144 -25.75 0.71 18.67
C GLU A 144 -25.41 0.53 18.13
N SER A 145 -26.10 0.19 18.17
CA SER A 145 -25.41 -0.02 18.06
C SER A 145 -25.21 -0.08 17.36
N VAL A 146 -25.40 -0.57 17.35
CA VAL A 146 -24.70 -0.57 17.14
C VAL A 146 -24.36 -0.66 16.39
N VAL A 147 -24.69 -1.14 16.45
CA VAL A 147 -23.94 -1.18 16.30
C VAL A 147 -23.64 -1.37 15.59
N THR A 148 -23.62 -1.82 15.46
CA THR A 148 -22.98 -1.97 15.40
C THR A 148 -22.92 -2.11 14.79
N GLU A 149 -22.64 -2.49 14.56
CA GLU A 149 -22.24 -2.61 14.52
C GLU A 149 -21.93 -2.67 13.94
N TYR A 150 -22.29 -3.16 14.00
CA TYR A 150 -21.70 -3.14 13.94
C TYR A 150 -21.75 -3.45 13.52
N ILE A 151 -21.82 -3.65 13.19
CA ILE A 151 -21.34 -3.65 13.33
C ILE A 151 -21.31 -3.80 13.09
N GLU A 152 -20.98 -4.23 12.97
CA GLU A 152 -20.61 -4.34 13.30
C GLU A 152 -20.27 -4.44 13.15
N ARG A 153 -20.70 -4.89 13.15
CA ARG A 153 -20.23 -4.96 13.46
C ARG A 153 -19.82 -4.99 13.43
N PRO A 154 -20.03 -5.33 13.11
CA PRO A 154 -19.41 -5.17 13.28
C PRO A 154 -19.15 -4.95 13.20
N GLN A 155 -18.78 -5.37 13.34
CA GLN A 155 -18.26 -5.17 13.70
C GLN A 155 -18.01 -4.85 13.65
N VAL A 156 -18.49 -5.46 13.56
CA VAL A 156 -18.05 -4.94 13.79
C VAL A 156 -17.95 -4.75 13.55
N ARG A 157 -17.97 -5.34 13.48
CA ARG A 157 -17.64 -5.07 13.66
C ARG A 157 -17.62 -4.80 13.33
N VAL A 158 -17.99 -5.43 13.38
CA VAL A 158 -17.68 -4.89 13.39
C VAL A 158 -17.67 -4.75 12.94
N ILE A 159 -17.60 -5.25 12.75
CA ILE A 159 -17.30 -4.89 12.75
C ILE A 159 -17.35 -4.67 12.34
N GLY A 160 -17.98 -5.68 12.21
CA GLY A 160 -17.57 -5.32 12.42
C GLY A 160 -17.87 -5.28 11.91
N VAL A 161 -17.45 -5.42 11.75
CA VAL A 161 -17.30 -5.15 11.70
C VAL A 161 -17.46 -4.95 11.43
N LYS A 162 -17.31 -5.48 11.35
CA LYS A 162 -17.13 -5.24 11.60
C LYS A 162 -17.15 -4.74 11.50
#